data_61b6355c781dcbca9b869d2f1265d09a
#
_entry.id   61b6355c781dcbca9b869d2f1265d09a
#
_cell.length_a   1.000
_cell.length_b   1.000
_cell.length_c   1.000
_cell.angle_alpha   90.00
_cell.angle_beta   90.00
_cell.angle_gamma   90.00
#
_symmetry.space_group_name_H-M   'P 1'
#
loop_
_entity.id
_entity.type
_entity.pdbx_description
1 polymer ?
#
loop_
_entity_poly.entity_id
_entity_poly.type
_entity_poly.pdbx_seq_one_letter_code
_entity_poly.pdbx_strand_id
1 'polypeptide(L)'
;MGQVLRFVLLSILGGSLHAYPNLTQVDFNEKIASFFEKHCYKCHGENKQKADRRFDLLSFPISDEDQLIDFQDALDQLNLGEMPPEDEARPDPKELKQTIEWLTLAISDAQKQKLSTGGETVLRRLNKREYHHTIGDLFHIKTDSFNPTQTFPSDNEVHHLDNQGHALITSGFLLDQYLDAADMVVEKALPSLNKPKDQEWIQNDNFEQDEFTRFMKMVQIRESNQKTNMLHHIRLYEHPRSQRHMGSYGYMSNLSEGVPADGYYFFAFDATALYRNPPYEKNFAGTRTDEPFRLAVVPGNIEVGPLYLPQPMEPELAQFEMVDGKRKKYSARIWLDKGSTPRVIFLNGSHLTRSAHIEASKFIRQKAGLTAFKSTNDDFVYGLQHAKLPQVRIHHMYLRGPIIDHWPTHTQKEMIGGSEFDQKHVKQNLKNFLARAYRRPPTDEQIQSLYQIYNHRESK
;
A
#
# COMPACT_ATOMS: atom_id res chain seq x y z
N MET A 1 44.00 -31.96 20.47
CA MET A 1 42.93 -30.93 20.26
C MET A 1 43.00 -30.25 18.89
N GLY A 2 43.76 -30.75 17.95
CA GLY A 2 43.94 -30.11 16.62
C GLY A 2 43.31 -30.82 15.41
N GLN A 3 42.67 -31.95 15.57
CA GLN A 3 42.08 -32.73 14.47
C GLN A 3 40.55 -32.71 14.42
N VAL A 4 39.88 -32.33 15.49
CA VAL A 4 38.41 -32.25 15.54
C VAL A 4 37.87 -30.94 14.93
N LEU A 5 38.69 -29.89 14.84
CA LEU A 5 38.30 -28.59 14.27
C LEU A 5 38.36 -28.51 12.74
N ARG A 6 38.96 -29.53 12.07
CA ARG A 6 39.01 -29.58 10.59
C ARG A 6 37.81 -30.29 9.96
N PHE A 7 37.04 -31.08 10.70
CA PHE A 7 35.86 -31.77 10.17
C PHE A 7 34.57 -30.98 10.29
N VAL A 8 34.52 -29.95 11.13
CA VAL A 8 33.33 -29.08 11.29
C VAL A 8 33.27 -27.94 10.26
N LEU A 9 34.40 -27.58 9.63
CA LEU A 9 34.44 -26.54 8.60
C LEU A 9 34.16 -27.04 7.17
N LEU A 10 34.06 -28.35 6.95
CA LEU A 10 33.72 -28.92 5.62
C LEU A 10 32.24 -29.32 5.46
N SER A 11 31.43 -29.24 6.51
CA SER A 11 30.01 -29.60 6.46
C SER A 11 29.06 -28.41 6.35
N ILE A 12 29.55 -27.17 6.21
CA ILE A 12 28.74 -25.95 6.04
C ILE A 12 28.72 -25.45 4.58
N LEU A 13 29.43 -26.09 3.67
CA LEU A 13 29.43 -25.75 2.23
C LEU A 13 28.56 -26.67 1.39
N GLY A 14 27.63 -27.39 1.99
CA GLY A 14 26.56 -28.12 1.33
C GLY A 14 25.33 -27.24 1.07
N GLY A 15 25.51 -25.97 0.68
CA GLY A 15 24.43 -25.18 0.10
C GLY A 15 24.02 -25.86 -1.20
N SER A 16 22.78 -26.32 -1.28
CA SER A 16 22.16 -26.81 -2.50
C SER A 16 22.38 -25.77 -3.59
N LEU A 17 23.35 -26.04 -4.48
CA LEU A 17 23.42 -25.38 -5.77
C LEU A 17 22.08 -25.68 -6.45
N HIS A 18 21.12 -24.75 -6.33
CA HIS A 18 20.00 -24.75 -7.24
C HIS A 18 20.63 -24.56 -8.61
N ALA A 19 20.64 -25.63 -9.40
CA ALA A 19 21.04 -25.57 -10.79
C ALA A 19 20.07 -24.56 -11.45
N TYR A 20 20.58 -23.38 -11.78
CA TYR A 20 19.85 -22.45 -12.62
C TYR A 20 19.48 -23.18 -13.91
N PRO A 21 18.25 -23.05 -14.41
CA PRO A 21 17.87 -23.66 -15.68
C PRO A 21 18.86 -23.21 -16.75
N ASN A 22 19.45 -24.17 -17.48
CA ASN A 22 20.31 -23.84 -18.61
C ASN A 22 19.46 -23.10 -19.64
N LEU A 23 19.83 -21.87 -19.96
CA LEU A 23 19.21 -21.08 -21.01
C LEU A 23 19.69 -21.64 -22.34
N THR A 24 18.91 -22.52 -22.97
CA THR A 24 19.23 -23.12 -24.27
C THR A 24 18.16 -22.75 -25.29
N GLN A 25 18.54 -22.81 -26.59
CA GLN A 25 17.59 -22.65 -27.68
C GLN A 25 16.50 -23.74 -27.63
N VAL A 26 16.84 -24.95 -27.15
CA VAL A 26 15.88 -26.02 -26.99
C VAL A 26 14.83 -25.67 -25.93
N ASP A 27 15.27 -25.17 -24.76
CA ASP A 27 14.34 -24.73 -23.70
C ASP A 27 13.46 -23.60 -24.17
N PHE A 28 13.99 -22.64 -24.94
CA PHE A 28 13.19 -21.59 -25.54
C PHE A 28 12.09 -22.16 -26.43
N ASN A 29 12.47 -23.02 -27.41
CA ASN A 29 11.51 -23.54 -28.36
C ASN A 29 10.45 -24.45 -27.71
N GLU A 30 10.84 -25.32 -26.79
CA GLU A 30 9.94 -26.30 -26.19
C GLU A 30 9.05 -25.75 -25.10
N LYS A 31 9.53 -24.76 -24.33
CA LYS A 31 8.84 -24.25 -23.15
C LYS A 31 8.28 -22.84 -23.38
N ILE A 32 9.13 -21.91 -23.84
CA ILE A 32 8.78 -20.51 -23.89
C ILE A 32 7.98 -20.15 -25.14
N ALA A 33 8.45 -20.56 -26.32
CA ALA A 33 7.69 -20.35 -27.55
C ALA A 33 6.35 -21.09 -27.51
N SER A 34 6.32 -22.31 -26.95
CA SER A 34 5.08 -23.07 -26.74
C SER A 34 4.13 -22.39 -25.77
N PHE A 35 4.63 -21.80 -24.69
CA PHE A 35 3.83 -21.00 -23.77
C PHE A 35 3.23 -19.77 -24.47
N PHE A 36 4.04 -19.05 -25.24
CA PHE A 36 3.58 -17.88 -25.98
C PHE A 36 2.57 -18.26 -27.08
N GLU A 37 2.80 -19.34 -27.79
CA GLU A 37 1.85 -19.86 -28.79
C GLU A 37 0.48 -20.12 -28.16
N LYS A 38 0.46 -20.76 -27.00
CA LYS A 38 -0.77 -21.14 -26.30
C LYS A 38 -1.53 -19.97 -25.68
N HIS A 39 -0.80 -18.96 -25.16
CA HIS A 39 -1.39 -17.93 -24.32
C HIS A 39 -1.30 -16.50 -24.90
N CYS A 40 -0.41 -16.24 -25.87
CA CYS A 40 -0.11 -14.87 -26.33
C CYS A 40 -0.39 -14.66 -27.83
N TYR A 41 -0.05 -15.61 -28.74
CA TYR A 41 -0.10 -15.40 -30.19
C TYR A 41 -1.50 -15.15 -30.74
N LYS A 42 -2.55 -15.57 -30.04
CA LYS A 42 -3.94 -15.27 -30.41
C LYS A 42 -4.18 -13.75 -30.54
N CYS A 43 -3.48 -12.95 -29.74
CA CYS A 43 -3.62 -11.51 -29.68
C CYS A 43 -2.34 -10.75 -30.11
N HIS A 44 -1.17 -11.36 -29.99
CA HIS A 44 0.15 -10.78 -30.27
C HIS A 44 0.93 -11.64 -31.28
N GLY A 45 0.31 -12.02 -32.39
CA GLY A 45 0.87 -12.86 -33.44
C GLY A 45 0.60 -12.29 -34.84
N GLU A 46 0.79 -13.11 -35.86
CA GLU A 46 0.68 -12.72 -37.26
C GLU A 46 -0.71 -12.13 -37.61
N ASN A 47 -1.78 -12.74 -37.11
CA ASN A 47 -3.16 -12.39 -37.50
C ASN A 47 -3.71 -11.24 -36.67
N LYS A 48 -3.12 -10.93 -35.52
CA LYS A 48 -3.58 -9.87 -34.63
C LYS A 48 -2.40 -9.34 -33.82
N GLN A 49 -2.22 -8.01 -33.83
CA GLN A 49 -1.10 -7.33 -33.20
C GLN A 49 -1.61 -6.29 -32.20
N LYS A 50 -2.17 -6.75 -31.08
CA LYS A 50 -2.60 -5.84 -30.02
C LYS A 50 -1.40 -5.08 -29.46
N ALA A 51 -1.56 -3.77 -29.23
CA ALA A 51 -0.49 -2.87 -28.77
C ALA A 51 0.77 -2.91 -29.65
N ASP A 52 0.60 -3.19 -30.95
CA ASP A 52 1.69 -3.30 -31.94
C ASP A 52 2.79 -4.31 -31.57
N ARG A 53 2.45 -5.35 -30.77
CA ARG A 53 3.38 -6.39 -30.33
C ARG A 53 3.21 -7.70 -31.10
N ARG A 54 4.36 -8.29 -31.47
CA ARG A 54 4.50 -9.55 -32.23
C ARG A 54 5.39 -10.53 -31.47
N PHE A 55 4.83 -11.24 -30.50
CA PHE A 55 5.60 -12.20 -29.69
C PHE A 55 5.96 -13.49 -30.45
N ASP A 56 5.33 -13.75 -31.57
CA ASP A 56 5.69 -14.84 -32.49
C ASP A 56 6.99 -14.59 -33.26
N LEU A 57 7.54 -13.39 -33.24
CA LEU A 57 8.83 -13.02 -33.81
C LEU A 57 9.99 -13.11 -32.81
N LEU A 58 9.70 -13.35 -31.55
CA LEU A 58 10.73 -13.47 -30.52
C LEU A 58 11.61 -14.69 -30.74
N SER A 59 12.91 -14.52 -30.55
CA SER A 59 13.91 -15.57 -30.73
C SER A 59 14.93 -15.58 -29.58
N PHE A 60 15.61 -16.71 -29.40
CA PHE A 60 16.70 -16.83 -28.44
C PHE A 60 17.97 -17.30 -29.17
N PRO A 61 19.17 -16.77 -28.84
CA PRO A 61 19.45 -15.76 -27.82
C PRO A 61 18.91 -14.37 -28.22
N ILE A 62 18.61 -13.54 -27.21
CA ILE A 62 18.14 -12.16 -27.43
C ILE A 62 19.27 -11.35 -28.06
N SER A 63 19.08 -10.91 -29.32
CA SER A 63 20.15 -10.34 -30.15
C SER A 63 20.13 -8.82 -30.23
N ASP A 64 18.97 -8.22 -30.05
CA ASP A 64 18.78 -6.78 -30.24
C ASP A 64 17.93 -6.15 -29.11
N GLU A 65 17.84 -4.85 -29.12
CA GLU A 65 17.19 -4.09 -28.07
C GLU A 65 15.67 -4.16 -28.17
N ASP A 66 15.12 -4.22 -29.37
CA ASP A 66 13.67 -4.29 -29.58
C ASP A 66 13.12 -5.62 -29.03
N GLN A 67 13.79 -6.73 -29.30
CA GLN A 67 13.46 -8.03 -28.72
C GLN A 67 13.59 -8.01 -27.18
N LEU A 68 14.63 -7.37 -26.66
CA LEU A 68 14.80 -7.26 -25.20
C LEU A 68 13.65 -6.50 -24.55
N ILE A 69 13.15 -5.45 -25.19
CA ILE A 69 12.00 -4.68 -24.74
C ILE A 69 10.73 -5.55 -24.79
N ASP A 70 10.50 -6.29 -25.87
CA ASP A 70 9.34 -7.16 -26.02
C ASP A 70 9.32 -8.30 -24.99
N PHE A 71 10.48 -8.90 -24.69
CA PHE A 71 10.60 -9.87 -23.60
C PHE A 71 10.33 -9.25 -22.23
N GLN A 72 10.79 -8.03 -22.00
CA GLN A 72 10.54 -7.31 -20.75
C GLN A 72 9.05 -6.97 -20.60
N ASP A 73 8.40 -6.48 -21.67
CA ASP A 73 6.96 -6.20 -21.67
C ASP A 73 6.15 -7.46 -21.32
N ALA A 74 6.50 -8.59 -21.93
CA ALA A 74 5.85 -9.87 -21.63
C ALA A 74 6.05 -10.28 -20.16
N LEU A 75 7.26 -10.15 -19.64
CA LEU A 75 7.58 -10.46 -18.24
C LEU A 75 6.82 -9.57 -17.27
N ASP A 76 6.75 -8.27 -17.52
CA ASP A 76 6.06 -7.28 -16.68
C ASP A 76 4.56 -7.60 -16.58
N GLN A 77 3.92 -7.89 -17.73
CA GLN A 77 2.50 -8.22 -17.79
C GLN A 77 2.16 -9.55 -17.10
N LEU A 78 3.03 -10.57 -17.24
CA LEU A 78 2.87 -11.85 -16.56
C LEU A 78 3.03 -11.70 -15.03
N ASN A 79 3.99 -10.91 -14.57
CA ASN A 79 4.22 -10.66 -13.15
C ASN A 79 3.06 -9.89 -12.49
N LEU A 80 2.44 -8.96 -13.21
CA LEU A 80 1.29 -8.20 -12.73
C LEU A 80 -0.02 -9.01 -12.80
N GLY A 81 -0.02 -10.13 -13.54
CA GLY A 81 -1.22 -10.92 -13.78
C GLY A 81 -2.23 -10.27 -14.72
N GLU A 82 -1.80 -9.22 -15.46
CA GLU A 82 -2.64 -8.52 -16.45
C GLU A 82 -2.82 -9.35 -17.74
N MET A 83 -1.85 -10.22 -18.04
CA MET A 83 -1.90 -11.09 -19.20
C MET A 83 -1.77 -12.59 -18.81
N PRO A 84 -2.52 -13.47 -19.48
CA PRO A 84 -3.64 -13.22 -20.39
C PRO A 84 -4.77 -12.43 -19.72
N PRO A 85 -5.61 -11.67 -20.45
CA PRO A 85 -6.72 -10.91 -19.85
C PRO A 85 -7.76 -11.83 -19.18
N GLU A 86 -8.62 -11.28 -18.34
CA GLU A 86 -9.55 -12.04 -17.48
C GLU A 86 -10.53 -12.94 -18.25
N ASP A 87 -10.87 -12.58 -19.48
CA ASP A 87 -11.75 -13.33 -20.37
C ASP A 87 -11.06 -14.49 -21.10
N GLU A 88 -9.75 -14.68 -20.95
CA GLU A 88 -8.97 -15.78 -21.53
C GLU A 88 -8.53 -16.80 -20.46
N ALA A 89 -8.23 -18.01 -20.92
CA ALA A 89 -7.78 -19.09 -20.03
C ALA A 89 -6.46 -18.76 -19.36
N ARG A 90 -6.40 -18.83 -18.04
CA ARG A 90 -5.17 -18.63 -17.27
C ARG A 90 -4.20 -19.79 -17.44
N PRO A 91 -2.88 -19.51 -17.54
CA PRO A 91 -1.87 -20.55 -17.56
C PRO A 91 -1.86 -21.40 -16.27
N ASP A 92 -1.36 -22.61 -16.37
CA ASP A 92 -1.05 -23.41 -15.19
C ASP A 92 -0.03 -22.67 -14.30
N PRO A 93 -0.23 -22.59 -12.97
CA PRO A 93 0.65 -21.82 -12.08
C PRO A 93 2.12 -22.27 -12.11
N LYS A 94 2.38 -23.57 -12.36
CA LYS A 94 3.74 -24.10 -12.48
C LYS A 94 4.37 -23.71 -13.81
N GLU A 95 3.62 -23.80 -14.91
CA GLU A 95 4.04 -23.38 -16.24
C GLU A 95 4.34 -21.88 -16.26
N LEU A 96 3.45 -21.05 -15.68
CA LEU A 96 3.64 -19.61 -15.54
C LEU A 96 4.90 -19.27 -14.75
N LYS A 97 5.11 -19.89 -13.59
CA LYS A 97 6.29 -19.69 -12.78
C LYS A 97 7.58 -20.02 -13.52
N GLN A 98 7.62 -21.16 -14.23
CA GLN A 98 8.78 -21.56 -15.02
C GLN A 98 9.07 -20.58 -16.15
N THR A 99 8.03 -20.06 -16.81
CA THR A 99 8.17 -19.05 -17.87
C THR A 99 8.73 -17.75 -17.32
N ILE A 100 8.20 -17.24 -16.19
CA ILE A 100 8.70 -16.04 -15.51
C ILE A 100 10.17 -16.21 -15.12
N GLU A 101 10.54 -17.33 -14.51
CA GLU A 101 11.92 -17.63 -14.12
C GLU A 101 12.86 -17.65 -15.33
N TRP A 102 12.44 -18.30 -16.43
CA TRP A 102 13.24 -18.35 -17.64
C TRP A 102 13.40 -16.98 -18.28
N LEU A 103 12.32 -16.21 -18.44
CA LEU A 103 12.35 -14.84 -18.99
C LEU A 103 13.27 -13.94 -18.17
N THR A 104 13.17 -13.98 -16.85
CA THR A 104 14.03 -13.19 -15.94
C THR A 104 15.50 -13.49 -16.16
N LEU A 105 15.87 -14.78 -16.30
CA LEU A 105 17.24 -15.19 -16.53
C LEU A 105 17.74 -14.82 -17.93
N ALA A 106 16.91 -14.99 -18.96
CA ALA A 106 17.27 -14.68 -20.34
C ALA A 106 17.51 -13.18 -20.55
N ILE A 107 16.63 -12.35 -19.99
CA ILE A 107 16.77 -10.90 -19.98
C ILE A 107 18.05 -10.49 -19.23
N SER A 108 18.28 -11.04 -18.03
CA SER A 108 19.48 -10.77 -17.25
C SER A 108 20.77 -11.15 -17.96
N ASP A 109 20.77 -12.28 -18.68
CA ASP A 109 21.94 -12.74 -19.43
C ASP A 109 22.22 -11.84 -20.65
N ALA A 110 21.19 -11.50 -21.42
CA ALA A 110 21.29 -10.54 -22.54
C ALA A 110 21.83 -9.16 -22.07
N GLN A 111 21.38 -8.70 -20.92
CA GLN A 111 21.85 -7.47 -20.30
C GLN A 111 23.34 -7.56 -19.92
N LYS A 112 23.77 -8.64 -19.30
CA LYS A 112 25.19 -8.88 -18.93
C LYS A 112 26.11 -8.90 -20.15
N GLN A 113 25.66 -9.50 -21.24
CA GLN A 113 26.43 -9.54 -22.49
C GLN A 113 26.63 -8.14 -23.08
N LYS A 114 25.60 -7.28 -23.03
CA LYS A 114 25.72 -5.85 -23.43
C LYS A 114 26.69 -5.06 -22.56
N LEU A 115 26.84 -5.43 -21.28
CA LEU A 115 27.69 -4.72 -20.30
C LEU A 115 29.18 -5.03 -20.40
N SER A 116 29.61 -6.01 -21.18
CA SER A 116 31.02 -6.35 -21.33
C SER A 116 31.86 -5.30 -22.07
N THR A 117 31.29 -4.13 -22.36
CA THR A 117 31.94 -3.02 -23.10
C THR A 117 32.86 -2.13 -22.26
N GLY A 118 33.15 -2.50 -21.01
CA GLY A 118 34.28 -1.94 -20.26
C GLY A 118 34.17 -0.44 -19.93
N GLY A 119 33.21 -0.05 -19.11
CA GLY A 119 33.24 1.26 -18.44
C GLY A 119 32.35 2.35 -19.03
N GLU A 120 31.46 2.05 -19.96
CA GLU A 120 30.41 3.01 -20.34
C GLU A 120 29.40 3.19 -19.20
N THR A 121 29.14 4.46 -18.89
CA THR A 121 28.08 4.82 -17.94
C THR A 121 26.72 4.59 -18.61
N VAL A 122 26.02 3.56 -18.21
CA VAL A 122 24.68 3.29 -18.72
C VAL A 122 23.70 4.32 -18.14
N LEU A 123 23.02 5.05 -19.02
CA LEU A 123 21.91 5.90 -18.61
C LEU A 123 20.76 4.99 -18.13
N ARG A 124 20.42 5.07 -16.85
CA ARG A 124 19.36 4.26 -16.24
C ARG A 124 18.14 5.11 -15.91
N ARG A 125 16.98 4.48 -15.94
CA ARG A 125 15.78 5.05 -15.34
C ARG A 125 15.87 5.03 -13.80
N LEU A 126 15.00 5.75 -13.15
CA LEU A 126 14.80 5.63 -11.71
C LEU A 126 14.09 4.31 -11.40
N ASN A 127 14.47 3.62 -10.30
CA ASN A 127 13.66 2.55 -9.76
C ASN A 127 12.41 3.11 -9.06
N LYS A 128 11.47 2.24 -8.67
CA LYS A 128 10.19 2.67 -8.03
C LYS A 128 10.42 3.58 -6.83
N ARG A 129 11.34 3.22 -5.95
CA ARG A 129 11.66 3.98 -4.73
C ARG A 129 12.28 5.34 -5.07
N GLU A 130 13.23 5.40 -5.99
CA GLU A 130 13.86 6.63 -6.44
C GLU A 130 12.87 7.56 -7.14
N TYR A 131 11.97 7.00 -7.97
CA TYR A 131 10.89 7.76 -8.60
C TYR A 131 9.97 8.36 -7.55
N HIS A 132 9.50 7.56 -6.60
CA HIS A 132 8.63 7.98 -5.52
C HIS A 132 9.22 9.14 -4.70
N HIS A 133 10.49 9.04 -4.29
CA HIS A 133 11.18 10.13 -3.59
C HIS A 133 11.40 11.35 -4.48
N THR A 134 11.78 11.14 -5.75
CA THR A 134 11.98 12.25 -6.69
C THR A 134 10.72 13.07 -6.91
N ILE A 135 9.56 12.42 -6.98
CA ILE A 135 8.27 13.10 -7.09
C ILE A 135 7.97 13.93 -5.84
N GLY A 136 8.18 13.36 -4.66
CA GLY A 136 8.02 14.07 -3.39
C GLY A 136 8.86 15.35 -3.34
N ASP A 137 10.13 15.26 -3.72
CA ASP A 137 11.06 16.38 -3.74
C ASP A 137 10.72 17.41 -4.83
N LEU A 138 10.41 16.93 -6.04
CA LEU A 138 10.16 17.80 -7.22
C LEU A 138 8.89 18.63 -7.04
N PHE A 139 7.85 18.07 -6.49
CA PHE A 139 6.54 18.71 -6.32
C PHE A 139 6.27 19.17 -4.88
N HIS A 140 7.21 18.98 -3.94
CA HIS A 140 7.03 19.29 -2.51
C HIS A 140 5.74 18.68 -1.92
N ILE A 141 5.37 17.47 -2.36
CA ILE A 141 4.21 16.74 -1.86
C ILE A 141 4.65 15.66 -0.88
N LYS A 142 3.76 15.36 0.07
CA LYS A 142 3.97 14.22 0.98
C LYS A 142 3.60 12.92 0.28
N THR A 143 4.46 11.94 0.41
CA THR A 143 4.34 10.63 -0.25
C THR A 143 4.18 9.47 0.73
N ASP A 144 4.06 9.74 2.04
CA ASP A 144 3.94 8.69 3.06
C ASP A 144 2.69 7.81 2.87
N SER A 145 1.58 8.41 2.44
CA SER A 145 0.30 7.76 2.16
C SER A 145 -0.14 7.88 0.68
N PHE A 146 0.72 8.43 -0.18
CA PHE A 146 0.49 8.59 -1.60
C PHE A 146 1.55 7.86 -2.42
N ASN A 147 1.16 6.83 -3.17
CA ASN A 147 2.09 6.05 -3.97
C ASN A 147 1.68 6.01 -5.45
N PRO A 148 2.21 6.93 -6.27
CA PRO A 148 1.93 6.95 -7.72
C PRO A 148 2.59 5.78 -8.48
N THR A 149 3.49 5.01 -7.82
CA THR A 149 4.16 3.86 -8.44
C THR A 149 3.52 2.51 -8.07
N GLN A 150 2.31 2.50 -7.51
CA GLN A 150 1.67 1.27 -7.05
C GLN A 150 1.47 0.25 -8.19
N THR A 151 1.13 0.72 -9.37
CA THR A 151 0.90 -0.07 -10.57
C THR A 151 2.16 -0.38 -11.38
N PHE A 152 3.32 0.19 -11.00
CA PHE A 152 4.56 -0.09 -11.71
C PHE A 152 4.96 -1.56 -11.53
N PRO A 153 5.47 -2.21 -12.57
CA PRO A 153 6.06 -3.53 -12.44
C PRO A 153 7.22 -3.52 -11.44
N SER A 154 7.54 -4.67 -10.89
CA SER A 154 8.68 -4.81 -9.98
C SER A 154 9.98 -4.52 -10.71
N ASP A 155 10.87 -3.77 -10.06
CA ASP A 155 12.22 -3.57 -10.58
C ASP A 155 13.00 -4.89 -10.54
N ASN A 156 13.77 -5.17 -11.61
CA ASN A 156 14.64 -6.33 -11.63
C ASN A 156 15.84 -6.09 -10.69
N GLU A 157 16.09 -7.06 -9.84
CA GLU A 157 17.23 -7.04 -8.92
C GLU A 157 18.41 -7.84 -9.48
N VAL A 158 19.60 -7.27 -9.39
CA VAL A 158 20.87 -7.97 -9.68
C VAL A 158 21.71 -7.96 -8.42
N HIS A 159 22.05 -9.14 -7.90
CA HIS A 159 22.77 -9.32 -6.64
C HIS A 159 22.10 -8.57 -5.47
N HIS A 160 20.77 -8.59 -5.39
CA HIS A 160 19.95 -7.87 -4.40
C HIS A 160 20.01 -6.33 -4.50
N LEU A 161 20.47 -5.80 -5.62
CA LEU A 161 20.50 -4.37 -5.91
C LEU A 161 19.44 -4.02 -6.96
N ASP A 162 18.54 -3.11 -6.60
CA ASP A 162 17.42 -2.63 -7.43
C ASP A 162 17.75 -1.39 -8.28
N ASN A 163 19.04 -1.00 -8.31
CA ASN A 163 19.50 0.24 -8.97
C ASN A 163 20.59 0.01 -10.03
N GLN A 164 20.75 -1.21 -10.51
CA GLN A 164 21.70 -1.53 -11.57
C GLN A 164 21.17 -1.06 -12.92
N GLY A 165 21.93 -0.22 -13.63
CA GLY A 165 21.49 0.44 -14.87
C GLY A 165 21.02 -0.54 -15.95
N HIS A 166 21.70 -1.65 -16.08
CA HIS A 166 21.38 -2.70 -17.05
C HIS A 166 20.13 -3.52 -16.71
N ALA A 167 19.71 -3.53 -15.44
CA ALA A 167 18.50 -4.21 -15.00
C ALA A 167 17.23 -3.35 -15.13
N LEU A 168 17.41 -2.03 -15.22
CA LEU A 168 16.31 -1.06 -15.23
C LEU A 168 15.92 -0.67 -16.66
N ILE A 169 15.30 -1.60 -17.38
CA ILE A 169 14.77 -1.37 -18.73
C ILE A 169 13.46 -0.57 -18.62
N THR A 170 13.20 0.27 -19.61
CA THR A 170 11.92 0.95 -19.78
C THR A 170 11.13 0.22 -20.87
N SER A 171 10.11 -0.50 -20.46
CA SER A 171 9.15 -1.12 -21.37
C SER A 171 8.09 -0.11 -21.84
N GLY A 172 7.37 -0.43 -22.91
CA GLY A 172 6.22 0.38 -23.36
C GLY A 172 5.15 0.46 -22.28
N PHE A 173 4.85 -0.67 -21.61
CA PHE A 173 3.92 -0.72 -20.49
C PHE A 173 4.34 0.20 -19.34
N LEU A 174 5.61 0.17 -18.94
CA LEU A 174 6.10 1.05 -17.87
C LEU A 174 6.01 2.53 -18.28
N LEU A 175 6.18 2.86 -19.56
CA LEU A 175 6.02 4.23 -20.03
C LEU A 175 4.58 4.72 -19.84
N ASP A 176 3.57 3.89 -20.15
CA ASP A 176 2.17 4.23 -19.88
C ASP A 176 1.93 4.43 -18.37
N GLN A 177 2.51 3.58 -17.53
CA GLN A 177 2.42 3.76 -16.07
C GLN A 177 3.08 5.06 -15.57
N TYR A 178 4.15 5.53 -16.23
CA TYR A 178 4.74 6.85 -15.93
C TYR A 178 3.78 7.99 -16.29
N LEU A 179 3.03 7.89 -17.37
CA LEU A 179 2.05 8.92 -17.75
C LEU A 179 0.88 8.95 -16.75
N ASP A 180 0.35 7.80 -16.38
CA ASP A 180 -0.72 7.70 -15.37
C ASP A 180 -0.25 8.26 -14.01
N ALA A 181 0.97 7.90 -13.59
CA ALA A 181 1.57 8.41 -12.37
C ALA A 181 1.78 9.94 -12.43
N ALA A 182 2.15 10.48 -13.59
CA ALA A 182 2.31 11.92 -13.78
C ALA A 182 0.97 12.66 -13.62
N ASP A 183 -0.12 12.12 -14.16
CA ASP A 183 -1.46 12.70 -14.00
C ASP A 183 -1.89 12.70 -12.52
N MET A 184 -1.72 11.58 -11.81
CA MET A 184 -1.98 11.50 -10.37
C MET A 184 -1.17 12.52 -9.56
N VAL A 185 0.11 12.68 -9.90
CA VAL A 185 1.03 13.61 -9.22
C VAL A 185 0.63 15.06 -9.47
N VAL A 186 0.27 15.41 -10.70
CA VAL A 186 -0.16 16.76 -11.06
C VAL A 186 -1.46 17.12 -10.35
N GLU A 187 -2.43 16.21 -10.34
CA GLU A 187 -3.69 16.41 -9.61
C GLU A 187 -3.45 16.66 -8.10
N LYS A 188 -2.56 15.88 -7.49
CA LYS A 188 -2.20 16.05 -6.08
C LYS A 188 -1.41 17.33 -5.80
N ALA A 189 -0.49 17.70 -6.67
CA ALA A 189 0.40 18.84 -6.50
C ALA A 189 -0.31 20.18 -6.76
N LEU A 190 -1.30 20.19 -7.65
CA LEU A 190 -2.05 21.36 -8.08
C LEU A 190 -3.55 21.21 -7.73
N PRO A 191 -3.92 21.10 -6.44
CA PRO A 191 -5.32 21.10 -6.06
C PRO A 191 -5.98 22.43 -6.45
N SER A 192 -7.29 22.55 -6.23
CA SER A 192 -8.04 23.80 -6.48
C SER A 192 -7.27 25.04 -6.04
N LEU A 193 -7.32 26.11 -6.85
CA LEU A 193 -6.73 27.41 -6.52
C LEU A 193 -7.42 28.10 -5.33
N ASN A 194 -8.63 27.68 -4.99
CA ASN A 194 -9.36 28.17 -3.84
C ASN A 194 -8.82 27.55 -2.54
N LYS A 195 -8.47 28.40 -1.59
CA LYS A 195 -8.03 27.95 -0.27
C LYS A 195 -9.13 27.10 0.38
N PRO A 196 -8.83 25.83 0.78
CA PRO A 196 -9.77 25.00 1.51
C PRO A 196 -10.22 25.67 2.82
N LYS A 197 -11.50 25.50 3.15
CA LYS A 197 -12.06 26.02 4.38
C LYS A 197 -11.70 25.12 5.55
N ASP A 198 -11.38 25.72 6.69
CA ASP A 198 -11.27 25.03 7.98
C ASP A 198 -12.64 24.46 8.38
N GLN A 199 -12.69 23.18 8.71
CA GLN A 199 -13.90 22.44 9.06
C GLN A 199 -13.66 21.62 10.32
N GLU A 200 -14.76 21.26 10.99
CA GLU A 200 -14.73 20.42 12.18
C GLU A 200 -15.65 19.22 12.03
N TRP A 201 -15.18 18.07 12.51
CA TRP A 201 -15.96 16.83 12.61
C TRP A 201 -15.89 16.33 14.03
N ILE A 202 -17.05 16.00 14.57
CA ILE A 202 -17.21 15.52 15.95
C ILE A 202 -18.05 14.26 15.93
N GLN A 203 -17.57 13.24 16.61
CA GLN A 203 -18.34 12.03 16.86
C GLN A 203 -18.31 11.67 18.36
N ASN A 204 -19.46 11.84 19.02
CA ASN A 204 -19.64 11.61 20.46
C ASN A 204 -20.41 10.35 20.77
N ASP A 205 -21.35 10.01 19.89
CA ASP A 205 -22.31 8.92 19.99
C ASP A 205 -22.54 8.34 18.60
N ASN A 206 -23.31 7.26 18.53
CA ASN A 206 -23.73 6.67 17.27
C ASN A 206 -22.56 6.13 16.43
N PHE A 207 -21.71 5.33 17.06
CA PHE A 207 -20.66 4.58 16.36
C PHE A 207 -21.24 3.40 15.56
N GLU A 208 -22.35 3.61 14.86
CA GLU A 208 -23.19 2.58 14.27
C GLU A 208 -22.58 1.85 13.07
N GLN A 209 -21.56 2.41 12.46
CA GLN A 209 -21.05 1.94 11.18
C GLN A 209 -19.78 1.10 11.26
N ASP A 210 -19.18 0.92 12.44
CA ASP A 210 -18.10 -0.04 12.53
C ASP A 210 -18.63 -1.48 12.44
N GLU A 211 -17.81 -2.38 11.94
CA GLU A 211 -18.21 -3.78 11.74
C GLU A 211 -18.55 -4.47 13.06
N PHE A 212 -17.85 -4.10 14.13
CA PHE A 212 -18.13 -4.63 15.46
C PHE A 212 -19.51 -4.22 15.96
N THR A 213 -19.89 -2.96 15.77
CA THR A 213 -21.23 -2.45 16.11
C THR A 213 -22.29 -3.11 15.26
N ARG A 214 -22.05 -3.35 13.96
CA ARG A 214 -22.94 -4.14 13.09
C ARG A 214 -23.09 -5.56 13.58
N PHE A 215 -21.99 -6.21 13.96
CA PHE A 215 -22.01 -7.56 14.50
C PHE A 215 -22.79 -7.61 15.83
N MET A 216 -22.54 -6.69 16.75
CA MET A 216 -23.26 -6.59 18.02
C MET A 216 -24.77 -6.32 17.83
N LYS A 217 -25.14 -5.49 16.85
CA LYS A 217 -26.55 -5.31 16.46
C LYS A 217 -27.18 -6.62 15.98
N MET A 218 -26.50 -7.37 15.12
CA MET A 218 -26.98 -8.67 14.63
C MET A 218 -27.21 -9.65 15.76
N VAL A 219 -26.32 -9.64 16.74
CA VAL A 219 -26.40 -10.50 17.93
C VAL A 219 -27.55 -10.09 18.85
N GLN A 220 -27.67 -8.79 19.15
CA GLN A 220 -28.73 -8.26 20.00
C GLN A 220 -30.13 -8.45 19.37
N ILE A 221 -30.25 -8.34 18.05
CA ILE A 221 -31.52 -8.59 17.33
C ILE A 221 -31.96 -10.06 17.46
N ARG A 222 -31.02 -11.00 17.60
CA ARG A 222 -31.37 -12.42 17.81
C ARG A 222 -31.81 -12.76 19.24
N GLU A 223 -31.32 -12.00 20.23
CA GLU A 223 -31.56 -12.30 21.63
C GLU A 223 -32.70 -11.52 22.29
N SER A 224 -33.09 -10.37 21.73
CA SER A 224 -34.15 -9.54 22.30
C SER A 224 -34.91 -8.74 21.24
N ASN A 225 -36.24 -8.75 21.32
CA ASN A 225 -37.13 -7.79 20.67
C ASN A 225 -36.98 -6.33 21.21
N GLN A 226 -35.90 -6.03 21.93
CA GLN A 226 -35.63 -4.71 22.47
C GLN A 226 -34.84 -3.86 21.50
N LYS A 227 -35.22 -2.56 21.40
CA LYS A 227 -34.47 -1.55 20.62
C LYS A 227 -33.00 -1.60 20.97
N THR A 228 -32.14 -1.73 19.98
CA THR A 228 -30.68 -1.72 20.08
C THR A 228 -30.21 -0.52 20.88
N ASN A 229 -29.62 -0.74 22.05
CA ASN A 229 -28.87 0.32 22.70
C ASN A 229 -27.65 0.64 21.85
N MET A 230 -27.58 1.87 21.34
CA MET A 230 -26.44 2.40 20.62
C MET A 230 -25.19 2.30 21.51
N LEU A 231 -24.08 1.79 20.96
CA LEU A 231 -22.83 1.79 21.70
C LEU A 231 -22.31 3.23 21.77
N HIS A 232 -22.19 3.74 22.99
CA HIS A 232 -21.63 5.07 23.27
C HIS A 232 -20.10 5.11 23.16
N HIS A 233 -19.47 4.09 22.56
CA HIS A 233 -18.02 4.03 22.39
C HIS A 233 -17.65 2.95 21.37
N ILE A 234 -16.54 3.17 20.66
CA ILE A 234 -15.88 2.12 19.87
C ILE A 234 -15.05 1.25 20.83
N ARG A 235 -15.01 -0.06 20.58
CA ARG A 235 -14.17 -0.99 21.32
C ARG A 235 -13.09 -1.57 20.44
N LEU A 236 -11.83 -1.35 20.81
CA LEU A 236 -10.68 -1.97 20.16
C LEU A 236 -10.19 -3.13 21.03
N TYR A 237 -10.05 -4.31 20.44
CA TYR A 237 -9.56 -5.52 21.10
C TYR A 237 -8.35 -6.11 20.40
N GLU A 238 -8.31 -5.99 19.08
CA GLU A 238 -7.40 -6.75 18.23
C GLU A 238 -6.24 -5.92 17.72
N HIS A 239 -5.13 -6.62 17.54
CA HIS A 239 -4.03 -6.12 16.76
C HIS A 239 -4.44 -5.94 15.28
N PRO A 240 -4.04 -4.88 14.57
CA PRO A 240 -4.44 -4.61 13.17
C PRO A 240 -4.10 -5.76 12.20
N ARG A 241 -3.04 -6.51 12.48
CA ARG A 241 -2.63 -7.67 11.68
C ARG A 241 -3.21 -9.01 12.15
N SER A 242 -4.29 -8.98 12.93
CA SER A 242 -4.99 -10.21 13.29
C SER A 242 -5.74 -10.77 12.07
N GLN A 243 -6.03 -12.09 12.10
CA GLN A 243 -6.69 -12.73 10.96
C GLN A 243 -8.17 -12.35 10.79
N ARG A 244 -8.81 -11.79 11.82
CA ARG A 244 -10.27 -11.59 11.82
C ARG A 244 -10.69 -10.13 11.79
N HIS A 245 -9.79 -9.20 12.09
CA HIS A 245 -10.00 -7.75 12.09
C HIS A 245 -11.24 -7.25 12.86
N MET A 246 -11.69 -7.99 13.86
CA MET A 246 -12.85 -7.62 14.68
C MET A 246 -12.43 -6.62 15.76
N GLY A 247 -12.82 -5.34 15.60
CA GLY A 247 -12.42 -4.30 16.55
C GLY A 247 -10.93 -3.95 16.50
N SER A 248 -10.36 -3.95 15.30
CA SER A 248 -8.95 -3.56 15.07
C SER A 248 -8.82 -2.08 14.77
N TYR A 249 -9.81 -1.48 14.14
CA TYR A 249 -9.81 -0.08 13.69
C TYR A 249 -11.00 0.69 14.26
N GLY A 250 -10.72 1.85 14.85
CA GLY A 250 -11.73 2.82 15.26
C GLY A 250 -11.66 4.06 14.38
N TYR A 251 -12.74 4.42 13.71
CA TYR A 251 -12.81 5.56 12.81
C TYR A 251 -14.09 6.38 12.98
N MET A 252 -14.10 7.58 12.42
CA MET A 252 -15.27 8.49 12.45
C MET A 252 -16.21 8.11 11.30
N SER A 253 -17.40 7.58 11.60
CA SER A 253 -18.39 7.17 10.61
C SER A 253 -18.98 8.35 9.82
N ASN A 254 -19.03 9.54 10.43
CA ASN A 254 -19.45 10.76 9.77
C ASN A 254 -18.36 11.41 8.90
N LEU A 255 -17.20 10.78 8.80
CA LEU A 255 -16.08 11.15 7.93
C LEU A 255 -15.59 9.96 7.10
N SER A 256 -16.47 9.03 6.74
CA SER A 256 -16.13 7.84 5.95
C SER A 256 -15.57 8.20 4.57
N GLU A 257 -16.09 9.26 3.95
CA GLU A 257 -15.60 9.78 2.66
C GLU A 257 -14.26 10.53 2.75
N GLY A 258 -13.73 10.68 3.98
CA GLY A 258 -12.47 11.34 4.25
C GLY A 258 -12.50 12.86 4.19
N VAL A 259 -11.34 13.45 4.43
CA VAL A 259 -11.16 14.90 4.44
C VAL A 259 -11.20 15.50 3.04
N PRO A 260 -11.69 16.77 2.88
CA PRO A 260 -11.90 17.38 1.57
C PRO A 260 -10.62 17.87 0.88
N ALA A 261 -9.50 17.97 1.59
CA ALA A 261 -8.24 18.49 1.07
C ALA A 261 -7.03 17.92 1.81
N ASP A 262 -5.91 17.88 1.11
CA ASP A 262 -4.60 17.60 1.70
C ASP A 262 -4.25 18.65 2.74
N GLY A 263 -3.70 18.23 3.88
CA GLY A 263 -3.25 19.17 4.88
C GLY A 263 -2.98 18.59 6.25
N TYR A 264 -2.52 19.45 7.14
CA TYR A 264 -2.47 19.11 8.54
C TYR A 264 -3.84 19.26 9.19
N TYR A 265 -4.15 18.31 10.06
CA TYR A 265 -5.38 18.29 10.85
C TYR A 265 -5.04 18.12 12.33
N PHE A 266 -5.78 18.79 13.19
CA PHE A 266 -5.75 18.51 14.62
C PHE A 266 -6.74 17.39 14.90
N PHE A 267 -6.22 16.23 15.27
CA PHE A 267 -7.01 15.07 15.65
C PHE A 267 -6.95 14.85 17.15
N ALA A 268 -8.08 14.61 17.77
CA ALA A 268 -8.17 14.28 19.18
C ALA A 268 -9.22 13.20 19.42
N PHE A 269 -8.99 12.36 20.44
CA PHE A 269 -9.95 11.38 20.89
C PHE A 269 -9.86 11.16 22.40
N ASP A 270 -10.99 10.82 23.02
CA ASP A 270 -11.05 10.41 24.41
C ASP A 270 -11.12 8.90 24.50
N ALA A 271 -10.23 8.27 25.25
CA ALA A 271 -10.20 6.83 25.37
C ALA A 271 -9.90 6.32 26.79
N THR A 272 -10.31 5.08 27.05
CA THR A 272 -10.07 4.34 28.30
C THR A 272 -9.46 2.99 28.01
N ALA A 273 -8.30 2.70 28.57
CA ALA A 273 -7.69 1.37 28.57
C ALA A 273 -8.28 0.53 29.71
N LEU A 274 -8.78 -0.66 29.43
CA LEU A 274 -9.44 -1.53 30.39
C LEU A 274 -8.86 -2.95 30.35
N TYR A 275 -8.78 -3.55 31.55
CA TYR A 275 -8.47 -4.96 31.75
C TYR A 275 -7.11 -5.38 31.17
N ARG A 276 -6.06 -4.55 31.25
CA ARG A 276 -4.70 -4.93 30.89
C ARG A 276 -4.25 -6.16 31.68
N ASN A 277 -4.63 -6.21 32.95
CA ASN A 277 -4.48 -7.38 33.80
C ASN A 277 -5.86 -8.07 33.95
N PRO A 278 -6.25 -8.96 33.04
CA PRO A 278 -7.54 -9.63 33.11
C PRO A 278 -7.59 -10.62 34.28
N PRO A 279 -8.78 -10.91 34.83
CA PRO A 279 -8.92 -11.85 35.95
C PRO A 279 -8.84 -13.34 35.51
N TYR A 280 -8.03 -13.65 34.53
CA TYR A 280 -7.81 -14.97 33.96
C TYR A 280 -6.33 -15.34 34.10
N GLU A 281 -5.96 -16.53 33.67
CA GLU A 281 -4.57 -16.99 33.69
C GLU A 281 -3.66 -16.07 32.86
N LYS A 282 -2.39 -16.00 33.24
CA LYS A 282 -1.37 -15.21 32.54
C LYS A 282 -1.31 -15.64 31.06
N ASN A 283 -1.30 -14.67 30.17
CA ASN A 283 -1.31 -14.84 28.71
C ASN A 283 -2.63 -15.36 28.09
N PHE A 284 -3.69 -15.50 28.86
CA PHE A 284 -5.01 -15.95 28.39
C PHE A 284 -5.51 -15.16 27.16
N ALA A 285 -5.33 -13.84 27.18
CA ALA A 285 -5.79 -12.95 26.11
C ALA A 285 -4.76 -12.73 24.99
N GLY A 286 -3.55 -13.29 25.10
CA GLY A 286 -2.48 -13.08 24.12
C GLY A 286 -1.94 -11.65 24.08
N THR A 287 -2.15 -10.87 25.17
CA THR A 287 -1.57 -9.52 25.33
C THR A 287 -0.55 -9.51 26.46
N ARG A 288 0.44 -8.63 26.36
CA ARG A 288 1.43 -8.43 27.41
C ARG A 288 0.81 -7.58 28.54
N THR A 289 1.03 -8.00 29.78
CA THR A 289 0.52 -7.33 30.97
C THR A 289 1.54 -6.38 31.60
N ASP A 290 2.80 -6.50 31.21
CA ASP A 290 3.95 -5.74 31.72
C ASP A 290 4.23 -4.43 30.99
N GLU A 291 3.54 -4.18 29.88
CA GLU A 291 3.65 -2.91 29.12
C GLU A 291 2.31 -2.19 28.99
N PRO A 292 2.31 -0.85 28.88
CA PRO A 292 1.07 -0.10 28.66
C PRO A 292 0.45 -0.45 27.30
N PHE A 293 -0.86 -0.27 27.17
CA PHE A 293 -1.50 -0.35 25.86
C PHE A 293 -1.03 0.80 24.98
N ARG A 294 -0.77 0.52 23.71
CA ARG A 294 -0.31 1.48 22.71
C ARG A 294 -1.33 1.59 21.59
N LEU A 295 -1.67 2.82 21.27
CA LEU A 295 -2.49 3.14 20.12
C LEU A 295 -1.66 3.90 19.09
N ALA A 296 -2.00 3.72 17.81
CA ALA A 296 -1.54 4.62 16.76
C ALA A 296 -2.72 5.18 15.97
N VAL A 297 -2.46 6.29 15.28
CA VAL A 297 -3.36 6.84 14.27
C VAL A 297 -2.75 6.53 12.90
N VAL A 298 -3.55 5.94 12.02
CA VAL A 298 -3.18 5.65 10.63
C VAL A 298 -4.22 6.24 9.69
N PRO A 299 -3.87 6.59 8.44
CA PRO A 299 -4.86 7.02 7.46
C PRO A 299 -5.68 5.83 6.97
N GLY A 300 -6.86 6.08 6.44
CA GLY A 300 -7.66 5.14 5.69
C GLY A 300 -8.46 5.84 4.62
N ASN A 301 -8.63 5.18 3.48
CA ASN A 301 -9.41 5.69 2.36
C ASN A 301 -10.44 4.64 1.93
N ILE A 302 -11.72 5.00 1.88
CA ILE A 302 -12.80 4.08 1.54
C ILE A 302 -12.74 3.60 0.08
N GLU A 303 -12.14 4.38 -0.80
CA GLU A 303 -11.93 4.00 -2.21
C GLU A 303 -10.87 2.90 -2.36
N VAL A 304 -9.90 2.84 -1.42
CA VAL A 304 -8.87 1.80 -1.39
C VAL A 304 -9.41 0.50 -0.78
N GLY A 305 -10.34 0.62 0.16
CA GLY A 305 -10.96 -0.54 0.80
C GLY A 305 -11.74 -0.20 2.08
N PRO A 306 -12.38 -1.20 2.68
CA PRO A 306 -13.15 -1.00 3.90
C PRO A 306 -12.30 -0.42 5.03
N LEU A 307 -12.80 0.62 5.72
CA LEU A 307 -12.09 1.34 6.78
C LEU A 307 -11.82 0.49 8.04
N TYR A 308 -12.49 -0.63 8.19
CA TYR A 308 -12.29 -1.58 9.30
C TYR A 308 -11.26 -2.67 9.00
N LEU A 309 -10.67 -2.68 7.79
CA LEU A 309 -9.65 -3.63 7.36
C LEU A 309 -8.29 -2.94 7.15
N PRO A 310 -7.18 -3.71 7.20
CA PRO A 310 -5.87 -3.21 6.80
C PRO A 310 -5.89 -2.72 5.34
N GLN A 311 -5.18 -1.63 5.10
CA GLN A 311 -4.98 -1.08 3.76
C GLN A 311 -3.50 -1.09 3.39
N PRO A 312 -3.13 -1.03 2.11
CA PRO A 312 -1.74 -1.18 1.67
C PRO A 312 -0.76 -0.15 2.26
N MET A 313 -1.24 1.07 2.51
CA MET A 313 -0.42 2.17 3.03
C MET A 313 -1.03 2.72 4.33
N GLU A 314 -0.44 2.36 5.46
CA GLU A 314 -0.87 2.77 6.79
C GLU A 314 0.32 3.32 7.59
N PRO A 315 0.91 4.47 7.17
CA PRO A 315 1.95 5.09 7.98
C PRO A 315 1.38 5.50 9.34
N GLU A 316 2.16 5.29 10.39
CA GLU A 316 1.79 5.72 11.73
C GLU A 316 1.94 7.24 11.84
N LEU A 317 0.81 7.95 11.85
CA LEU A 317 0.76 9.42 11.91
C LEU A 317 1.00 9.97 13.33
N ALA A 318 0.65 9.18 14.35
CA ALA A 318 0.90 9.46 15.76
C ALA A 318 0.78 8.17 16.59
N GLN A 319 1.51 8.11 17.73
CA GLN A 319 1.42 7.01 18.71
C GLN A 319 1.11 7.56 20.10
N PHE A 320 0.43 6.74 20.91
CA PHE A 320 0.03 7.09 22.27
C PHE A 320 0.15 5.90 23.20
N GLU A 321 0.74 6.13 24.39
CA GLU A 321 0.67 5.18 25.49
C GLU A 321 -0.57 5.48 26.35
N MET A 322 -1.32 4.44 26.68
CA MET A 322 -2.59 4.54 27.38
C MET A 322 -2.40 4.49 28.88
N VAL A 323 -3.21 5.28 29.59
CA VAL A 323 -3.32 5.19 31.04
C VAL A 323 -4.46 4.25 31.41
N ASP A 324 -4.18 3.27 32.28
CA ASP A 324 -5.15 2.26 32.69
C ASP A 324 -6.32 2.86 33.48
N GLY A 325 -7.52 2.39 33.18
CA GLY A 325 -8.74 2.63 33.96
C GLY A 325 -9.26 4.07 33.99
N LYS A 326 -8.56 5.02 33.35
CA LYS A 326 -8.98 6.41 33.32
C LYS A 326 -9.28 6.86 31.90
N ARG A 327 -10.40 7.54 31.72
CA ARG A 327 -10.71 8.25 30.49
C ARG A 327 -9.75 9.43 30.34
N LYS A 328 -8.99 9.48 29.26
CA LYS A 328 -8.02 10.53 28.97
C LYS A 328 -8.16 10.98 27.52
N LYS A 329 -7.93 12.27 27.28
CA LYS A 329 -7.86 12.86 25.96
C LYS A 329 -6.45 12.71 25.40
N TYR A 330 -6.38 12.26 24.15
CA TYR A 330 -5.17 12.15 23.36
C TYR A 330 -5.32 13.01 22.11
N SER A 331 -4.26 13.66 21.66
CA SER A 331 -4.33 14.53 20.49
C SER A 331 -2.98 14.64 19.78
N ALA A 332 -3.04 14.85 18.47
CA ALA A 332 -1.88 15.10 17.63
C ALA A 332 -2.26 15.98 16.43
N ARG A 333 -1.27 16.67 15.88
CA ARG A 333 -1.34 17.27 14.55
C ARG A 333 -0.87 16.20 13.56
N ILE A 334 -1.76 15.75 12.69
CA ILE A 334 -1.51 14.67 11.71
C ILE A 334 -1.67 15.20 10.29
N TRP A 335 -0.97 14.60 9.34
CA TRP A 335 -1.20 14.88 7.93
C TRP A 335 -2.22 13.89 7.38
N LEU A 336 -3.21 14.38 6.64
CA LEU A 336 -4.16 13.56 5.89
C LEU A 336 -4.21 14.02 4.44
N ASP A 337 -4.20 13.07 3.54
CA ASP A 337 -4.48 13.30 2.12
C ASP A 337 -5.99 13.40 1.91
N LYS A 338 -6.43 14.15 0.90
CA LYS A 338 -7.83 14.23 0.47
C LYS A 338 -8.43 12.82 0.31
N GLY A 339 -9.64 12.63 0.80
CA GLY A 339 -10.31 11.32 0.82
C GLY A 339 -9.87 10.38 1.94
N SER A 340 -8.90 10.78 2.76
CA SER A 340 -8.45 9.97 3.90
C SER A 340 -9.19 10.35 5.19
N THR A 341 -9.47 9.34 6.02
CA THR A 341 -9.99 9.49 7.38
C THR A 341 -8.99 8.96 8.41
N PRO A 342 -8.85 9.59 9.60
CA PRO A 342 -8.00 9.05 10.64
C PRO A 342 -8.65 7.80 11.26
N ARG A 343 -7.85 6.74 11.40
CA ARG A 343 -8.23 5.50 12.07
C ARG A 343 -7.32 5.24 13.24
N VAL A 344 -7.91 4.92 14.38
CA VAL A 344 -7.17 4.54 15.60
C VAL A 344 -7.02 3.03 15.64
N ILE A 345 -5.80 2.55 15.83
CA ILE A 345 -5.45 1.13 15.89
C ILE A 345 -4.81 0.78 17.23
N PHE A 346 -4.99 -0.49 17.66
CA PHE A 346 -4.45 -1.01 18.91
C PHE A 346 -3.18 -1.82 18.63
N LEU A 347 -2.00 -1.17 18.72
CA LEU A 347 -0.69 -1.71 18.28
C LEU A 347 -0.27 -2.99 19.01
N ASN A 348 -0.56 -3.11 20.29
CA ASN A 348 -0.27 -4.31 21.09
C ASN A 348 -1.54 -5.01 21.57
N GLY A 349 -2.61 -4.92 20.75
CA GLY A 349 -3.85 -5.64 20.94
C GLY A 349 -3.68 -7.17 20.78
N SER A 350 -4.73 -7.91 21.09
CA SER A 350 -4.73 -9.36 21.04
C SER A 350 -4.75 -9.90 19.60
N HIS A 351 -3.99 -10.96 19.34
CA HIS A 351 -4.16 -11.81 18.14
C HIS A 351 -5.14 -12.98 18.38
N LEU A 352 -5.58 -13.18 19.62
CA LEU A 352 -6.39 -14.30 20.06
C LEU A 352 -7.81 -13.91 20.46
N THR A 353 -8.30 -12.77 20.02
CA THR A 353 -9.55 -12.15 20.50
C THR A 353 -10.73 -13.12 20.53
N ARG A 354 -10.99 -13.84 19.43
CA ARG A 354 -12.12 -14.75 19.37
C ARG A 354 -11.99 -15.91 20.34
N SER A 355 -10.86 -16.58 20.38
CA SER A 355 -10.62 -17.71 21.29
C SER A 355 -10.64 -17.26 22.74
N ALA A 356 -10.03 -16.13 23.06
CA ALA A 356 -10.03 -15.55 24.40
C ALA A 356 -11.46 -15.25 24.90
N HIS A 357 -12.34 -14.69 24.07
CA HIS A 357 -13.73 -14.45 24.45
C HIS A 357 -14.52 -15.74 24.65
N ILE A 358 -14.32 -16.76 23.80
CA ILE A 358 -14.95 -18.06 23.95
C ILE A 358 -14.53 -18.74 25.27
N GLU A 359 -13.23 -18.78 25.53
CA GLU A 359 -12.73 -19.40 26.77
C GLU A 359 -13.13 -18.60 28.01
N ALA A 360 -13.11 -17.28 27.96
CA ALA A 360 -13.63 -16.46 29.06
C ALA A 360 -15.12 -16.69 29.30
N SER A 361 -15.93 -16.85 28.25
CA SER A 361 -17.34 -17.23 28.38
C SER A 361 -17.51 -18.53 29.14
N LYS A 362 -16.82 -19.59 28.76
CA LYS A 362 -16.84 -20.88 29.42
C LYS A 362 -16.47 -20.78 30.91
N PHE A 363 -15.37 -20.05 31.18
CA PHE A 363 -14.92 -19.81 32.57
C PHE A 363 -15.97 -19.10 33.41
N ILE A 364 -16.55 -18.00 32.89
CA ILE A 364 -17.57 -17.20 33.60
C ILE A 364 -18.81 -18.06 33.90
N ARG A 365 -19.30 -18.81 32.91
CA ARG A 365 -20.48 -19.66 33.06
C ARG A 365 -20.27 -20.82 34.01
N GLN A 366 -19.12 -21.50 33.94
CA GLN A 366 -18.76 -22.55 34.87
C GLN A 366 -18.75 -22.06 36.32
N LYS A 367 -18.13 -20.87 36.53
CA LYS A 367 -18.09 -20.24 37.86
C LYS A 367 -19.48 -19.85 38.37
N ALA A 368 -20.40 -19.52 37.46
CA ALA A 368 -21.77 -19.13 37.78
C ALA A 368 -22.74 -20.33 37.83
N GLY A 369 -22.28 -21.55 37.60
CA GLY A 369 -23.14 -22.75 37.57
C GLY A 369 -24.11 -22.81 36.38
N LEU A 370 -23.83 -22.07 35.30
CA LEU A 370 -24.69 -22.00 34.12
C LEU A 370 -24.38 -23.12 33.11
N THR A 371 -25.41 -23.54 32.39
CA THR A 371 -25.27 -24.60 31.36
C THR A 371 -24.40 -24.18 30.21
N ALA A 372 -23.73 -25.17 29.60
CA ALA A 372 -22.90 -24.92 28.39
C ALA A 372 -23.78 -24.53 27.19
N PHE A 373 -23.29 -23.59 26.39
CA PHE A 373 -23.92 -23.29 25.10
C PHE A 373 -23.65 -24.41 24.07
N LYS A 374 -24.59 -24.61 23.15
CA LYS A 374 -24.44 -25.61 22.08
C LYS A 374 -23.51 -25.11 20.95
N SER A 375 -23.31 -23.82 20.87
CA SER A 375 -22.52 -23.16 19.79
C SER A 375 -21.38 -22.36 20.36
N THR A 376 -20.19 -22.50 19.76
CA THR A 376 -19.03 -21.64 20.04
C THR A 376 -19.29 -20.19 19.69
N ASN A 377 -20.26 -19.91 18.79
CA ASN A 377 -20.63 -18.55 18.45
C ASN A 377 -21.39 -17.89 19.61
N ASP A 378 -22.27 -18.64 20.31
CA ASP A 378 -22.96 -18.13 21.49
C ASP A 378 -21.98 -17.86 22.62
N ASP A 379 -20.98 -18.74 22.80
CA ASP A 379 -19.86 -18.50 23.73
C ASP A 379 -19.10 -17.23 23.40
N PHE A 380 -18.78 -17.00 22.11
CA PHE A 380 -18.08 -15.79 21.68
C PHE A 380 -18.90 -14.53 21.99
N VAL A 381 -20.18 -14.54 21.65
CA VAL A 381 -21.10 -13.43 21.93
C VAL A 381 -21.21 -13.14 23.41
N TYR A 382 -21.42 -14.18 24.23
CA TYR A 382 -21.48 -14.03 25.67
C TYR A 382 -20.17 -13.52 26.27
N GLY A 383 -19.03 -13.97 25.72
CA GLY A 383 -17.71 -13.47 26.07
C GLY A 383 -17.54 -11.98 25.76
N LEU A 384 -17.99 -11.53 24.57
CA LEU A 384 -17.97 -10.12 24.20
C LEU A 384 -18.76 -9.21 25.16
N GLN A 385 -19.86 -9.74 25.70
CA GLN A 385 -20.73 -8.98 26.61
C GLN A 385 -20.20 -8.96 28.06
N HIS A 386 -19.67 -10.10 28.53
CA HIS A 386 -19.40 -10.30 29.95
C HIS A 386 -17.93 -10.45 30.33
N ALA A 387 -17.05 -10.77 29.39
CA ALA A 387 -15.64 -11.00 29.69
C ALA A 387 -14.87 -9.69 29.96
N LYS A 388 -14.00 -9.73 30.96
CA LYS A 388 -13.07 -8.64 31.31
C LYS A 388 -11.75 -8.90 30.60
N LEU A 389 -11.73 -8.74 29.29
CA LEU A 389 -10.55 -8.92 28.44
C LEU A 389 -9.93 -7.57 28.06
N PRO A 390 -8.62 -7.54 27.75
CA PRO A 390 -7.91 -6.34 27.31
C PRO A 390 -8.64 -5.62 26.19
N GLN A 391 -8.97 -4.34 26.41
CA GLN A 391 -9.68 -3.52 25.45
C GLN A 391 -9.40 -2.05 25.62
N VAL A 392 -9.52 -1.28 24.54
CA VAL A 392 -9.59 0.17 24.59
C VAL A 392 -10.97 0.63 24.13
N ARG A 393 -11.57 1.54 24.88
CA ARG A 393 -12.85 2.17 24.53
C ARG A 393 -12.60 3.61 24.11
N ILE A 394 -13.00 3.98 22.91
CA ILE A 394 -12.95 5.35 22.38
C ILE A 394 -14.35 5.95 22.53
N HIS A 395 -14.45 7.04 23.27
CA HIS A 395 -15.73 7.67 23.66
C HIS A 395 -16.06 8.91 22.87
N HIS A 396 -15.07 9.54 22.26
CA HIS A 396 -15.19 10.79 21.53
C HIS A 396 -14.06 10.89 20.51
N MET A 397 -14.37 11.37 19.34
CA MET A 397 -13.38 11.70 18.31
C MET A 397 -13.68 13.10 17.77
N TYR A 398 -12.62 13.85 17.52
CA TYR A 398 -12.66 15.22 17.02
C TYR A 398 -11.58 15.40 15.97
N LEU A 399 -11.94 15.99 14.85
CA LEU A 399 -11.00 16.39 13.81
C LEU A 399 -11.29 17.82 13.39
N ARG A 400 -10.25 18.63 13.20
CA ARG A 400 -10.36 20.00 12.68
C ARG A 400 -9.25 20.28 11.67
N GLY A 401 -9.60 20.91 10.56
CA GLY A 401 -8.67 21.35 9.52
C GLY A 401 -9.34 21.46 8.15
N PRO A 402 -8.55 21.59 7.08
CA PRO A 402 -7.08 21.60 7.07
C PRO A 402 -6.49 22.84 7.72
N ILE A 403 -5.44 22.64 8.51
CA ILE A 403 -4.65 23.74 9.10
C ILE A 403 -3.63 24.17 8.06
N ILE A 404 -3.88 25.29 7.40
CA ILE A 404 -3.07 25.81 6.30
C ILE A 404 -2.30 27.02 6.77
N ASP A 405 -1.02 26.82 7.04
CA ASP A 405 -0.13 27.89 7.52
C ASP A 405 0.14 28.92 6.41
N HIS A 406 0.28 28.48 5.16
CA HIS A 406 0.55 29.32 4.01
C HIS A 406 -0.27 28.90 2.78
N TRP A 407 -0.87 29.88 2.11
CA TRP A 407 -1.61 29.68 0.87
C TRP A 407 -1.24 30.77 -0.15
N PRO A 408 -1.05 30.47 -1.44
CA PRO A 408 -1.00 29.14 -2.07
C PRO A 408 0.09 28.24 -1.49
N THR A 409 -0.01 26.93 -1.73
CA THR A 409 1.04 25.98 -1.35
C THR A 409 2.37 26.32 -2.05
N HIS A 410 3.48 25.79 -1.53
CA HIS A 410 4.80 25.99 -2.15
C HIS A 410 4.80 25.56 -3.61
N THR A 411 4.25 24.39 -3.90
CA THR A 411 4.13 23.84 -5.26
C THR A 411 3.31 24.76 -6.16
N GLN A 412 2.15 25.22 -5.71
CA GLN A 412 1.32 26.13 -6.48
C GLN A 412 2.06 27.44 -6.80
N LYS A 413 2.80 28.01 -5.85
CA LYS A 413 3.62 29.21 -6.10
C LYS A 413 4.70 28.97 -7.15
N GLU A 414 5.39 27.84 -7.10
CA GLU A 414 6.43 27.51 -8.06
C GLU A 414 5.88 27.19 -9.46
N MET A 415 4.78 26.46 -9.53
CA MET A 415 4.21 25.99 -10.81
C MET A 415 3.36 27.07 -11.50
N ILE A 416 2.63 27.87 -10.73
CA ILE A 416 1.68 28.87 -11.25
C ILE A 416 2.24 30.28 -11.18
N GLY A 417 3.23 30.51 -10.31
CA GLY A 417 3.88 31.83 -10.16
C GLY A 417 3.20 32.76 -9.14
N GLY A 418 2.14 32.29 -8.46
CA GLY A 418 1.43 33.12 -7.48
C GLY A 418 0.09 32.53 -7.03
N SER A 419 -0.79 33.39 -6.53
CA SER A 419 -2.16 33.02 -6.12
C SER A 419 -3.14 32.89 -7.30
N GLU A 420 -2.78 33.48 -8.42
CA GLU A 420 -3.55 33.44 -9.66
C GLU A 420 -2.64 33.02 -10.82
N PHE A 421 -3.19 32.27 -11.74
CA PHE A 421 -2.49 31.87 -12.95
C PHE A 421 -2.34 33.09 -13.88
N ASP A 422 -1.09 33.39 -14.27
CA ASP A 422 -0.77 34.45 -15.26
C ASP A 422 0.02 33.83 -16.41
N GLN A 423 -0.58 33.87 -17.62
CA GLN A 423 0.03 33.37 -18.86
C GLN A 423 1.40 33.95 -19.13
N LYS A 424 1.66 35.19 -18.72
CA LYS A 424 2.95 35.85 -18.90
C LYS A 424 4.10 35.14 -18.22
N HIS A 425 3.82 34.40 -17.14
CA HIS A 425 4.83 33.70 -16.34
C HIS A 425 5.05 32.24 -16.76
N VAL A 426 4.23 31.68 -17.66
CA VAL A 426 4.27 30.25 -18.01
C VAL A 426 5.67 29.80 -18.47
N LYS A 427 6.33 30.56 -19.35
CA LYS A 427 7.70 30.23 -19.82
C LYS A 427 8.71 30.23 -18.68
N GLN A 428 8.63 31.19 -17.77
CA GLN A 428 9.53 31.24 -16.62
C GLN A 428 9.27 30.10 -15.63
N ASN A 429 8.00 29.78 -15.39
CA ASN A 429 7.61 28.66 -14.53
C ASN A 429 8.07 27.32 -15.12
N LEU A 430 7.88 27.12 -16.44
CA LEU A 430 8.43 25.95 -17.16
C LEU A 430 9.96 25.88 -17.03
N LYS A 431 10.68 26.98 -17.22
CA LYS A 431 12.14 27.03 -17.09
C LYS A 431 12.58 26.59 -15.67
N ASN A 432 11.94 27.11 -14.63
CA ASN A 432 12.25 26.80 -13.24
C ASN A 432 11.97 25.32 -12.93
N PHE A 433 10.81 24.82 -13.34
CA PHE A 433 10.43 23.43 -13.15
C PHE A 433 11.38 22.47 -13.88
N LEU A 434 11.67 22.74 -15.16
CA LEU A 434 12.58 21.92 -15.97
C LEU A 434 14.00 21.89 -15.41
N ALA A 435 14.49 23.01 -14.85
CA ALA A 435 15.80 23.04 -14.23
C ALA A 435 15.90 22.07 -13.04
N ARG A 436 14.82 21.92 -12.25
CA ARG A 436 14.73 20.96 -11.16
C ARG A 436 14.55 19.53 -11.69
N ALA A 437 13.61 19.33 -12.61
CA ALA A 437 13.31 18.01 -13.17
C ALA A 437 14.52 17.40 -13.89
N TYR A 438 15.24 18.18 -14.67
CA TYR A 438 16.44 17.74 -15.40
C TYR A 438 17.72 17.79 -14.57
N ARG A 439 17.67 18.38 -13.37
CA ARG A 439 18.87 18.62 -12.53
C ARG A 439 19.99 19.35 -13.27
N ARG A 440 19.64 20.13 -14.28
CA ARG A 440 20.49 21.00 -15.09
C ARG A 440 19.67 22.11 -15.70
N PRO A 441 20.28 23.23 -16.13
CA PRO A 441 19.57 24.25 -16.90
C PRO A 441 18.94 23.63 -18.16
N PRO A 442 17.65 23.91 -18.45
CA PRO A 442 17.04 23.51 -19.71
C PRO A 442 17.55 24.38 -20.86
N THR A 443 17.59 23.83 -22.09
CA THR A 443 17.86 24.62 -23.28
C THR A 443 16.62 25.43 -23.68
N ASP A 444 16.84 26.52 -24.44
CA ASP A 444 15.71 27.33 -24.94
C ASP A 444 14.79 26.51 -25.85
N GLU A 445 15.33 25.56 -26.62
CA GLU A 445 14.58 24.65 -27.46
C GLU A 445 13.63 23.75 -26.62
N GLN A 446 14.11 23.19 -25.52
CA GLN A 446 13.30 22.38 -24.60
C GLN A 446 12.17 23.20 -23.99
N ILE A 447 12.43 24.42 -23.55
CA ILE A 447 11.41 25.33 -23.02
C ILE A 447 10.38 25.65 -24.11
N GLN A 448 10.84 25.97 -25.33
CA GLN A 448 9.98 26.37 -26.43
C GLN A 448 9.07 25.22 -26.89
N SER A 449 9.58 23.97 -26.93
CA SER A 449 8.80 22.80 -27.29
C SER A 449 7.62 22.60 -26.34
N LEU A 450 7.85 22.63 -25.02
CA LEU A 450 6.78 22.50 -24.03
C LEU A 450 5.82 23.70 -24.03
N TYR A 451 6.33 24.89 -24.27
CA TYR A 451 5.48 26.07 -24.37
C TYR A 451 4.56 26.02 -25.62
N GLN A 452 4.98 25.40 -26.71
CA GLN A 452 4.13 25.16 -27.88
C GLN A 452 2.99 24.17 -27.55
N ILE A 453 3.25 23.11 -26.77
CA ILE A 453 2.21 22.19 -26.32
C ILE A 453 1.17 22.94 -25.48
N TYR A 454 1.60 23.77 -24.55
CA TYR A 454 0.72 24.61 -23.74
C TYR A 454 -0.18 25.50 -24.64
N ASN A 455 0.41 26.25 -25.56
CA ASN A 455 -0.35 27.14 -26.46
C ASN A 455 -1.36 26.39 -27.34
N HIS A 456 -0.98 25.20 -27.82
CA HIS A 456 -1.89 24.39 -28.65
C HIS A 456 -3.13 23.88 -27.85
N ARG A 457 -2.99 23.62 -26.56
CA ARG A 457 -4.11 23.25 -25.70
C ARG A 457 -5.01 24.43 -25.36
N GLU A 458 -4.46 25.60 -25.16
CA GLU A 458 -5.22 26.84 -24.90
C GLU A 458 -6.05 27.30 -26.12
N SER A 459 -5.63 26.94 -27.33
CA SER A 459 -6.34 27.30 -28.56
C SER A 459 -7.48 26.39 -28.95
N LYS A 460 -7.72 25.30 -28.20
CA LYS A 460 -8.85 24.36 -28.35
C LYS A 460 -9.90 24.60 -27.29
#